data_b30a6faad1632d0e38c176e917dbf280
#
_entry.id   b30a6faad1632d0e38c176e917dbf280
#
_cell.length_a   1.000
_cell.length_b   1.000
_cell.length_c   1.000
_cell.angle_alpha   90.00
_cell.angle_beta   90.00
_cell.angle_gamma   90.00
#
_symmetry.space_group_name_H-M   'P 1'
#
loop_
_entity.id
_entity.type
_entity.pdbx_description
1 polymer ?
#
loop_
_entity_poly.entity_id
_entity_poly.type
_entity_poly.pdbx_seq_one_letter_code
_entity_poly.pdbx_strand_id
1 'polypeptide(L)'
;MNSEHELRILDIDPKMIEEKVLALKGKKVQERTLQRRYTYNVIPLDRNKWVRLRTNGIKTTLAIKHVTGQGVSDTKEVETTVGDFETAAALMDEMGIKVNSYQENYRTIFELNGAEIMVDEWPLIPPYVEIEAGTPEIVNETIKLLGFNPSQATGLDVSSVYEQIYKIDIDHMSELKFDSVAKKLK
;
A
#
# COMPACT_ATOMS: atom_id res chain seq x y z
N MET A 1 -18.07 -2.28 -5.80
CA MET A 1 -16.91 -1.68 -5.16
C MET A 1 -16.98 -2.02 -3.69
N ASN A 2 -16.02 -2.75 -3.17
CA ASN A 2 -15.99 -3.17 -1.78
C ASN A 2 -15.34 -2.05 -0.95
N SER A 3 -15.79 -1.85 0.29
CA SER A 3 -15.09 -0.99 1.24
C SER A 3 -13.92 -1.78 1.82
N GLU A 4 -12.74 -1.19 1.84
CA GLU A 4 -11.58 -1.69 2.57
C GLU A 4 -11.59 -1.06 3.96
N HIS A 5 -11.34 -1.86 4.99
CA HIS A 5 -11.18 -1.40 6.36
C HIS A 5 -9.70 -1.51 6.70
N GLU A 6 -8.97 -0.41 6.49
CA GLU A 6 -7.52 -0.36 6.66
C GLU A 6 -7.07 0.84 7.49
N LEU A 7 -6.05 0.65 8.30
CA LEU A 7 -5.35 1.72 9.02
C LEU A 7 -3.83 1.46 9.00
N ARG A 8 -3.06 2.52 9.08
CA ARG A 8 -1.59 2.49 9.08
C ARG A 8 -1.03 3.02 10.38
N ILE A 9 0.02 2.34 10.88
CA ILE A 9 0.90 2.85 11.96
C ILE A 9 2.24 3.14 11.31
N LEU A 10 2.67 4.39 11.37
CA LEU A 10 3.90 4.86 10.75
C LEU A 10 5.13 4.66 11.65
N ASP A 11 6.33 4.77 11.08
CA ASP A 11 7.61 4.78 11.80
C ASP A 11 7.82 3.54 12.68
N ILE A 12 7.53 2.34 12.15
CA ILE A 12 7.67 1.08 12.88
C ILE A 12 9.02 0.40 12.62
N ASP A 13 9.41 -0.48 13.55
CA ASP A 13 10.47 -1.45 13.31
C ASP A 13 9.85 -2.75 12.75
N PRO A 14 10.19 -3.15 11.50
CA PRO A 14 9.70 -4.39 10.89
C PRO A 14 9.94 -5.64 11.73
N LYS A 15 11.10 -5.73 12.41
CA LYS A 15 11.43 -6.87 13.26
C LYS A 15 10.52 -6.94 14.49
N MET A 16 10.24 -5.80 15.10
CA MET A 16 9.35 -5.72 16.25
C MET A 16 7.93 -6.18 15.88
N ILE A 17 7.44 -5.82 14.69
CA ILE A 17 6.13 -6.29 14.20
C ILE A 17 6.15 -7.81 14.00
N GLU A 18 7.15 -8.35 13.30
CA GLU A 18 7.29 -9.79 13.07
C GLU A 18 7.33 -10.57 14.40
N GLU A 19 8.18 -10.16 15.35
CA GLU A 19 8.29 -10.80 16.65
C GLU A 19 6.95 -10.80 17.42
N LYS A 20 6.24 -9.67 17.41
CA LYS A 20 4.93 -9.56 18.06
C LYS A 20 3.87 -10.44 17.42
N VAL A 21 3.76 -10.42 16.08
CA VAL A 21 2.80 -11.26 15.36
C VAL A 21 3.04 -12.74 15.68
N LEU A 22 4.30 -13.19 15.62
CA LEU A 22 4.65 -14.59 15.88
C LEU A 22 4.42 -14.97 17.35
N ALA A 23 4.74 -14.10 18.30
CA ALA A 23 4.46 -14.32 19.74
C ALA A 23 2.95 -14.47 20.03
N LEU A 24 2.11 -13.80 19.25
CA LEU A 24 0.65 -13.89 19.32
C LEU A 24 0.07 -15.07 18.49
N LYS A 25 0.94 -15.97 17.99
CA LYS A 25 0.58 -17.12 17.14
C LYS A 25 -0.01 -16.73 15.77
N GLY A 26 0.25 -15.53 15.29
CA GLY A 26 0.03 -15.14 13.91
C GLY A 26 0.99 -15.87 12.99
N LYS A 27 0.77 -15.74 11.68
CA LYS A 27 1.53 -16.44 10.64
C LYS A 27 2.13 -15.44 9.66
N LYS A 28 3.37 -15.66 9.23
CA LYS A 28 3.92 -15.01 8.06
C LYS A 28 3.42 -15.76 6.83
N VAL A 29 2.70 -15.07 5.95
CA VAL A 29 2.12 -15.65 4.73
C VAL A 29 2.84 -15.23 3.45
N GLN A 30 3.61 -14.14 3.52
CA GLN A 30 4.50 -13.71 2.44
C GLN A 30 5.80 -13.16 3.02
N GLU A 31 6.94 -13.66 2.50
CA GLU A 31 8.25 -13.08 2.78
C GLU A 31 8.40 -11.68 2.18
N ARG A 32 9.42 -10.95 2.65
CA ARG A 32 9.77 -9.62 2.14
C ARG A 32 9.96 -9.66 0.61
N THR A 33 8.98 -9.18 -0.12
CA THR A 33 8.90 -9.30 -1.59
C THR A 33 8.79 -7.92 -2.22
N LEU A 34 9.55 -7.67 -3.29
CA LEU A 34 9.45 -6.44 -4.06
C LEU A 34 8.11 -6.37 -4.78
N GLN A 35 7.37 -5.30 -4.53
CA GLN A 35 6.19 -4.91 -5.27
C GLN A 35 6.60 -3.85 -6.31
N ARG A 36 6.20 -4.04 -7.56
CA ARG A 36 6.31 -3.04 -8.62
C ARG A 36 4.94 -2.63 -9.05
N ARG A 37 4.74 -1.34 -9.34
CA ARG A 37 3.45 -0.86 -9.83
C ARG A 37 3.57 0.29 -10.79
N TYR A 38 2.59 0.37 -11.70
CA TYR A 38 2.24 1.58 -12.41
C TYR A 38 0.96 2.16 -11.82
N THR A 39 0.93 3.48 -11.67
CA THR A 39 -0.30 4.22 -11.38
C THR A 39 -0.73 4.98 -12.63
N TYR A 40 -2.03 5.13 -12.80
CA TYR A 40 -2.65 5.83 -13.92
C TYR A 40 -3.76 6.72 -13.40
N ASN A 41 -3.92 7.89 -13.99
CA ASN A 41 -5.04 8.76 -13.71
C ASN A 41 -6.32 8.23 -14.38
N VAL A 42 -7.46 8.40 -13.72
CA VAL A 42 -8.77 8.16 -14.36
C VAL A 42 -9.12 9.29 -15.33
N ILE A 43 -10.02 9.01 -16.30
CA ILE A 43 -10.52 9.99 -17.28
C ILE A 43 -12.04 10.10 -17.12
N PRO A 44 -12.60 11.28 -16.81
CA PRO A 44 -11.92 12.54 -16.49
C PRO A 44 -11.10 12.45 -15.20
N LEU A 45 -10.11 13.33 -15.03
CA LEU A 45 -9.24 13.34 -13.88
C LEU A 45 -10.04 13.51 -12.57
N ASP A 46 -9.83 12.59 -11.65
CA ASP A 46 -10.30 12.65 -10.27
C ASP A 46 -9.12 12.31 -9.36
N ARG A 47 -8.66 13.27 -8.55
CA ARG A 47 -7.48 13.10 -7.69
C ARG A 47 -7.68 12.09 -6.56
N ASN A 48 -8.94 11.80 -6.21
CA ASN A 48 -9.27 10.80 -5.21
C ASN A 48 -9.42 9.39 -5.81
N LYS A 49 -9.19 9.25 -7.12
CA LYS A 49 -9.39 7.99 -7.82
C LYS A 49 -8.25 7.73 -8.80
N TRP A 50 -7.68 6.53 -8.74
CA TRP A 50 -6.61 6.13 -9.65
C TRP A 50 -6.70 4.64 -10.00
N VAL A 51 -6.06 4.27 -11.09
CA VAL A 51 -5.86 2.88 -11.47
C VAL A 51 -4.46 2.44 -11.05
N ARG A 52 -4.34 1.23 -10.54
CA ARG A 52 -3.09 0.61 -10.12
C ARG A 52 -2.92 -0.74 -10.81
N LEU A 53 -1.88 -0.88 -11.60
CA LEU A 53 -1.38 -2.17 -12.08
C LEU A 53 -0.18 -2.56 -11.19
N ARG A 54 -0.26 -3.67 -10.47
CA ARG A 54 0.75 -4.08 -9.48
C ARG A 54 1.14 -5.54 -9.66
N THR A 55 2.43 -5.84 -9.46
CA THR A 55 2.94 -7.22 -9.40
C THR A 55 3.93 -7.41 -8.26
N ASN A 56 3.94 -8.61 -7.66
CA ASN A 56 4.99 -9.09 -6.76
C ASN A 56 5.90 -10.14 -7.43
N GLY A 57 5.83 -10.27 -8.75
CA GLY A 57 6.55 -11.27 -9.52
C GLY A 57 5.84 -12.63 -9.64
N ILE A 58 4.81 -12.88 -8.83
CA ILE A 58 4.00 -14.12 -8.83
C ILE A 58 2.56 -13.81 -9.28
N LYS A 59 1.96 -12.81 -8.68
CA LYS A 59 0.60 -12.36 -8.97
C LYS A 59 0.63 -10.93 -9.52
N THR A 60 -0.15 -10.69 -10.56
CA THR A 60 -0.37 -9.35 -11.09
C THR A 60 -1.83 -8.97 -10.94
N THR A 61 -2.09 -7.76 -10.45
CA THR A 61 -3.44 -7.23 -10.24
C THR A 61 -3.62 -5.88 -10.92
N LEU A 62 -4.82 -5.65 -11.42
CA LEU A 62 -5.29 -4.37 -11.92
C LEU A 62 -6.44 -3.92 -11.03
N ALA A 63 -6.32 -2.76 -10.44
CA ALA A 63 -7.30 -2.22 -9.50
C ALA A 63 -7.66 -0.78 -9.82
N ILE A 64 -8.86 -0.38 -9.45
CA ILE A 64 -9.24 1.03 -9.33
C ILE A 64 -9.55 1.32 -7.87
N LYS A 65 -8.84 2.28 -7.29
CA LYS A 65 -9.06 2.77 -5.92
C LYS A 65 -9.75 4.11 -5.92
N HIS A 66 -10.62 4.32 -4.94
CA HIS A 66 -11.32 5.58 -4.72
C HIS A 66 -11.34 5.89 -3.22
N VAL A 67 -10.60 6.91 -2.81
CA VAL A 67 -10.59 7.42 -1.44
C VAL A 67 -11.67 8.48 -1.28
N THR A 68 -12.55 8.28 -0.31
CA THR A 68 -13.70 9.19 -0.05
C THR A 68 -13.55 9.99 1.24
N GLY A 69 -12.49 9.70 2.04
CA GLY A 69 -12.19 10.36 3.32
C GLY A 69 -10.91 9.84 3.93
N GLN A 70 -10.73 10.00 5.24
CA GLN A 70 -9.54 9.57 6.00
C GLN A 70 -9.86 8.54 7.10
N GLY A 71 -11.07 8.02 7.11
CA GLY A 71 -11.53 7.01 8.05
C GLY A 71 -11.14 5.60 7.63
N VAL A 72 -11.27 4.65 8.55
CA VAL A 72 -10.93 3.24 8.36
C VAL A 72 -11.67 2.54 7.21
N SER A 73 -12.79 3.08 6.77
CA SER A 73 -13.66 2.51 5.72
C SER A 73 -13.82 3.41 4.49
N ASP A 74 -12.96 4.40 4.34
CA ASP A 74 -13.13 5.44 3.32
C ASP A 74 -12.42 5.11 1.99
N THR A 75 -11.73 3.96 1.91
CA THR A 75 -11.18 3.43 0.67
C THR A 75 -12.12 2.41 0.06
N LYS A 76 -12.44 2.58 -1.23
CA LYS A 76 -13.22 1.63 -2.04
C LYS A 76 -12.35 1.11 -3.17
N GLU A 77 -12.36 -0.21 -3.38
CA GLU A 77 -11.57 -0.86 -4.43
C GLU A 77 -12.42 -1.80 -5.29
N VAL A 78 -12.06 -1.89 -6.56
CA VAL A 78 -12.39 -2.99 -7.46
C VAL A 78 -11.08 -3.51 -8.01
N GLU A 79 -10.73 -4.75 -7.68
CA GLU A 79 -9.50 -5.41 -8.13
C GLU A 79 -9.81 -6.68 -8.90
N THR A 80 -8.99 -6.97 -9.90
CA THR A 80 -8.96 -8.25 -10.62
C THR A 80 -7.53 -8.68 -10.87
N THR A 81 -7.33 -9.99 -11.09
CA THR A 81 -6.03 -10.51 -11.53
C THR A 81 -5.90 -10.42 -13.05
N VAL A 82 -4.69 -10.12 -13.52
CA VAL A 82 -4.32 -10.15 -14.93
C VAL A 82 -3.12 -11.09 -15.13
N GLY A 83 -2.96 -11.65 -16.33
CA GLY A 83 -1.99 -12.70 -16.58
C GLY A 83 -0.54 -12.25 -16.49
N ASP A 84 -0.24 -11.05 -16.99
CA ASP A 84 1.13 -10.55 -17.10
C ASP A 84 1.19 -9.03 -16.92
N PHE A 85 2.22 -8.56 -16.21
CA PHE A 85 2.39 -7.15 -15.86
C PHE A 85 2.71 -6.27 -17.07
N GLU A 86 3.66 -6.70 -17.89
CA GLU A 86 4.13 -5.93 -19.04
C GLU A 86 3.08 -5.90 -20.15
N THR A 87 2.41 -7.04 -20.39
CA THR A 87 1.31 -7.12 -21.36
C THR A 87 0.13 -6.23 -20.94
N ALA A 88 -0.24 -6.24 -19.66
CA ALA A 88 -1.30 -5.38 -19.15
C ALA A 88 -0.94 -3.89 -19.27
N ALA A 89 0.31 -3.52 -18.99
CA ALA A 89 0.80 -2.15 -19.16
C ALA A 89 0.75 -1.72 -20.63
N ALA A 90 1.17 -2.58 -21.57
CA ALA A 90 1.11 -2.33 -23.00
C ALA A 90 -0.34 -2.13 -23.48
N LEU A 91 -1.29 -2.94 -23.00
CA LEU A 91 -2.71 -2.76 -23.32
C LEU A 91 -3.24 -1.41 -22.83
N MET A 92 -2.87 -0.98 -21.63
CA MET A 92 -3.24 0.34 -21.10
C MET A 92 -2.69 1.46 -21.99
N ASP A 93 -1.42 1.35 -22.43
CA ASP A 93 -0.79 2.33 -23.33
C ASP A 93 -1.47 2.40 -24.69
N GLU A 94 -1.78 1.26 -25.32
CA GLU A 94 -2.51 1.18 -26.58
C GLU A 94 -3.94 1.75 -26.49
N MET A 95 -4.59 1.65 -25.33
CA MET A 95 -5.86 2.33 -25.05
C MET A 95 -5.72 3.84 -24.82
N GLY A 96 -4.49 4.38 -24.87
CA GLY A 96 -4.20 5.80 -24.63
C GLY A 96 -4.16 6.19 -23.13
N ILE A 97 -4.17 5.22 -22.21
CA ILE A 97 -4.10 5.46 -20.77
C ILE A 97 -2.63 5.48 -20.35
N LYS A 98 -2.08 6.68 -20.16
CA LYS A 98 -0.65 6.86 -19.90
C LYS A 98 -0.30 6.64 -18.44
N VAL A 99 0.89 6.05 -18.21
CA VAL A 99 1.47 5.88 -16.89
C VAL A 99 1.66 7.26 -16.25
N ASN A 100 1.17 7.41 -15.03
CA ASN A 100 1.41 8.59 -14.20
C ASN A 100 2.73 8.44 -13.43
N SER A 101 2.95 7.30 -12.77
CA SER A 101 4.14 7.03 -11.98
C SER A 101 4.46 5.53 -11.96
N TYR A 102 5.77 5.20 -11.96
CA TYR A 102 6.29 3.89 -11.59
C TYR A 102 6.75 3.92 -10.14
N GLN A 103 6.33 2.92 -9.34
CA GLN A 103 6.63 2.89 -7.91
C GLN A 103 7.04 1.49 -7.46
N GLU A 104 7.91 1.44 -6.45
CA GLU A 104 8.35 0.22 -5.79
C GLU A 104 8.17 0.32 -4.27
N ASN A 105 7.84 -0.81 -3.65
CA ASN A 105 8.00 -1.00 -2.21
C ASN A 105 8.33 -2.47 -1.92
N TYR A 106 8.99 -2.76 -0.80
CA TYR A 106 8.99 -4.11 -0.26
C TYR A 106 7.79 -4.29 0.65
N ARG A 107 7.20 -5.50 0.62
CA ARG A 107 6.07 -5.87 1.47
C ARG A 107 6.29 -7.26 2.07
N THR A 108 6.13 -7.36 3.40
CA THR A 108 5.99 -8.62 4.12
C THR A 108 4.57 -8.73 4.62
N ILE A 109 3.95 -9.91 4.50
CA ILE A 109 2.54 -10.10 4.88
C ILE A 109 2.44 -11.13 5.99
N PHE A 110 1.62 -10.82 6.99
CA PHE A 110 1.26 -11.69 8.10
C PHE A 110 -0.26 -11.76 8.24
N GLU A 111 -0.73 -12.82 8.89
CA GLU A 111 -2.12 -12.98 9.34
C GLU A 111 -2.17 -13.08 10.86
N LEU A 112 -3.05 -12.31 11.49
CA LEU A 112 -3.34 -12.35 12.93
C LEU A 112 -4.76 -11.87 13.19
N ASN A 113 -5.51 -12.58 14.04
CA ASN A 113 -6.84 -12.16 14.51
C ASN A 113 -7.86 -11.90 13.38
N GLY A 114 -7.72 -12.58 12.24
CA GLY A 114 -8.59 -12.35 11.07
C GLY A 114 -8.28 -11.06 10.30
N ALA A 115 -7.15 -10.41 10.59
CA ALA A 115 -6.61 -9.30 9.84
C ALA A 115 -5.40 -9.72 9.02
N GLU A 116 -5.20 -9.08 7.87
CA GLU A 116 -3.95 -9.06 7.14
C GLU A 116 -3.09 -7.90 7.67
N ILE A 117 -1.83 -8.18 7.96
CA ILE A 117 -0.86 -7.22 8.48
C ILE A 117 0.27 -7.11 7.46
N MET A 118 0.37 -5.96 6.83
CA MET A 118 1.33 -5.70 5.77
C MET A 118 2.41 -4.74 6.28
N VAL A 119 3.63 -5.23 6.42
CA VAL A 119 4.78 -4.37 6.71
C VAL A 119 5.34 -3.86 5.39
N ASP A 120 5.25 -2.56 5.18
CA ASP A 120 5.67 -1.88 3.96
C ASP A 120 6.92 -1.04 4.19
N GLU A 121 7.88 -1.21 3.30
CA GLU A 121 9.08 -0.40 3.20
C GLU A 121 9.06 0.34 1.87
N TRP A 122 9.02 1.67 1.90
CA TRP A 122 8.99 2.52 0.74
C TRP A 122 10.22 3.40 0.62
N PRO A 123 10.63 3.84 -0.58
CA PRO A 123 11.71 4.79 -0.73
C PRO A 123 11.44 6.09 0.04
N LEU A 124 12.46 6.73 0.61
CA LEU A 124 12.45 8.05 1.24
C LEU A 124 11.70 8.19 2.58
N ILE A 125 10.97 7.19 3.03
CA ILE A 125 10.23 7.23 4.30
C ILE A 125 10.55 6.00 5.15
N PRO A 126 10.41 6.07 6.48
CA PRO A 126 10.50 4.92 7.36
C PRO A 126 9.44 3.86 7.04
N PRO A 127 9.68 2.59 7.42
CA PRO A 127 8.67 1.54 7.30
C PRO A 127 7.40 1.85 8.08
N TYR A 128 6.28 1.37 7.57
CA TYR A 128 5.00 1.41 8.28
C TYR A 128 4.31 0.04 8.21
N VAL A 129 3.34 -0.19 9.08
CA VAL A 129 2.46 -1.35 9.03
C VAL A 129 1.05 -0.90 8.65
N GLU A 130 0.47 -1.58 7.66
CA GLU A 130 -0.93 -1.47 7.24
C GLU A 130 -1.68 -2.68 7.79
N ILE A 131 -2.82 -2.45 8.42
CA ILE A 131 -3.66 -3.49 9.00
C ILE A 131 -5.01 -3.40 8.31
N GLU A 132 -5.38 -4.48 7.63
CA GLU A 132 -6.62 -4.59 6.86
C GLU A 132 -7.45 -5.76 7.38
N ALA A 133 -8.77 -5.59 7.49
CA ALA A 133 -9.69 -6.65 7.93
C ALA A 133 -11.09 -6.47 7.36
N GLY A 134 -11.94 -7.46 7.57
CA GLY A 134 -13.35 -7.44 7.15
C GLY A 134 -14.20 -6.40 7.88
N THR A 135 -13.77 -5.90 9.05
CA THR A 135 -14.49 -4.88 9.83
C THR A 135 -13.53 -3.92 10.53
N PRO A 136 -13.98 -2.66 10.81
CA PRO A 136 -13.20 -1.69 11.57
C PRO A 136 -12.82 -2.16 12.98
N GLU A 137 -13.68 -2.97 13.61
CA GLU A 137 -13.45 -3.51 14.96
C GLU A 137 -12.23 -4.41 14.98
N ILE A 138 -12.11 -5.34 14.00
CA ILE A 138 -10.96 -6.25 13.88
C ILE A 138 -9.68 -5.46 13.64
N VAL A 139 -9.71 -4.43 12.79
CA VAL A 139 -8.56 -3.53 12.56
C VAL A 139 -8.10 -2.91 13.88
N ASN A 140 -9.02 -2.28 14.63
CA ASN A 140 -8.69 -1.62 15.89
C ASN A 140 -8.21 -2.59 16.99
N GLU A 141 -8.79 -3.79 17.05
CA GLU A 141 -8.33 -4.83 17.99
C GLU A 141 -6.93 -5.32 17.63
N THR A 142 -6.66 -5.54 16.36
CA THR A 142 -5.34 -5.98 15.89
C THR A 142 -4.26 -4.92 16.16
N ILE A 143 -4.56 -3.63 16.00
CA ILE A 143 -3.68 -2.52 16.38
C ILE A 143 -3.30 -2.63 17.88
N LYS A 144 -4.30 -2.85 18.75
CA LYS A 144 -4.06 -3.01 20.21
C LYS A 144 -3.24 -4.26 20.53
N LEU A 145 -3.50 -5.38 19.86
CA LEU A 145 -2.72 -6.62 20.02
C LEU A 145 -1.26 -6.42 19.65
N LEU A 146 -0.98 -5.62 18.60
CA LEU A 146 0.38 -5.22 18.23
C LEU A 146 1.00 -4.21 19.21
N GLY A 147 0.27 -3.77 20.25
CA GLY A 147 0.75 -2.88 21.30
C GLY A 147 0.74 -1.40 20.93
N PHE A 148 -0.05 -1.01 19.93
CA PHE A 148 -0.25 0.38 19.57
C PHE A 148 -1.60 0.92 20.11
N ASN A 149 -1.68 2.24 20.25
CA ASN A 149 -2.97 2.88 20.50
C ASN A 149 -3.64 3.17 19.15
N PRO A 150 -4.92 2.83 18.93
CA PRO A 150 -5.64 3.18 17.70
C PRO A 150 -5.60 4.67 17.32
N SER A 151 -5.41 5.57 18.29
CA SER A 151 -5.24 7.01 18.03
C SER A 151 -3.92 7.37 17.31
N GLN A 152 -2.96 6.45 17.25
CA GLN A 152 -1.70 6.61 16.51
C GLN A 152 -1.86 6.22 15.02
N ALA A 153 -2.98 5.55 14.71
CA ALA A 153 -3.24 5.08 13.36
C ALA A 153 -3.79 6.19 12.47
N THR A 154 -3.51 6.08 11.19
CA THR A 154 -4.03 6.96 10.14
C THR A 154 -4.69 6.16 9.02
N GLY A 155 -5.78 6.71 8.44
CA GLY A 155 -6.39 6.21 7.19
C GLY A 155 -5.89 6.94 5.94
N LEU A 156 -4.84 7.77 6.05
CA LEU A 156 -4.24 8.44 4.90
C LEU A 156 -3.72 7.42 3.89
N ASP A 157 -3.99 7.64 2.60
CA ASP A 157 -3.33 6.89 1.54
C ASP A 157 -1.82 7.20 1.47
N VAL A 158 -1.07 6.40 0.71
CA VAL A 158 0.39 6.50 0.64
C VAL A 158 0.86 7.88 0.16
N SER A 159 0.21 8.47 -0.86
CA SER A 159 0.58 9.80 -1.38
C SER A 159 0.38 10.86 -0.30
N SER A 160 -0.76 10.83 0.39
CA SER A 160 -1.06 11.71 1.52
C SER A 160 -0.09 11.53 2.69
N VAL A 161 0.36 10.30 2.98
CA VAL A 161 1.40 10.06 4.00
C VAL A 161 2.70 10.75 3.61
N TYR A 162 3.16 10.60 2.37
CA TYR A 162 4.36 11.30 1.90
C TYR A 162 4.22 12.82 2.01
N GLU A 163 3.13 13.39 1.49
CA GLU A 163 2.92 14.84 1.44
C GLU A 163 2.68 15.43 2.82
N GLN A 164 1.72 14.87 3.58
CA GLN A 164 1.24 15.50 4.82
C GLN A 164 2.17 15.23 6.00
N ILE A 165 2.77 14.05 6.10
CA ILE A 165 3.62 13.66 7.23
C ILE A 165 5.09 13.97 6.94
N TYR A 166 5.62 13.49 5.80
CA TYR A 166 7.04 13.60 5.49
C TYR A 166 7.41 14.82 4.62
N LYS A 167 6.42 15.60 4.14
CA LYS A 167 6.60 16.79 3.32
C LYS A 167 7.32 16.49 1.98
N ILE A 168 7.05 15.35 1.42
CA ILE A 168 7.60 14.87 0.14
C ILE A 168 6.45 14.77 -0.86
N ASP A 169 6.50 15.53 -1.94
CA ASP A 169 5.54 15.44 -3.03
C ASP A 169 5.97 14.33 -4.00
N ILE A 170 5.23 13.22 -4.01
CA ILE A 170 5.46 12.10 -4.94
C ILE A 170 4.53 12.12 -6.15
N ASP A 171 3.50 12.95 -6.17
CA ASP A 171 2.53 13.01 -7.27
C ASP A 171 3.14 13.53 -8.58
N HIS A 172 4.23 14.32 -8.45
CA HIS A 172 5.01 14.82 -9.58
C HIS A 172 6.23 13.93 -9.92
N MET A 173 6.43 12.82 -9.22
CA MET A 173 7.52 11.89 -9.49
C MET A 173 7.08 10.83 -10.51
N SER A 174 7.72 10.82 -11.68
CA SER A 174 7.52 9.76 -12.67
C SER A 174 8.04 8.39 -12.20
N GLU A 175 9.00 8.39 -11.24
CA GLU A 175 9.58 7.18 -10.65
C GLU A 175 9.81 7.36 -9.15
N LEU A 176 9.35 6.40 -8.35
CA LEU A 176 9.61 6.26 -6.92
C LEU A 176 10.19 4.86 -6.66
N LYS A 177 11.51 4.73 -6.69
CA LYS A 177 12.22 3.46 -6.55
C LYS A 177 13.48 3.58 -5.69
N PHE A 178 13.93 2.47 -5.11
CA PHE A 178 15.06 2.45 -4.18
C PHE A 178 16.38 2.90 -4.81
N ASP A 179 16.68 2.51 -6.04
CA ASP A 179 17.94 2.85 -6.71
C ASP A 179 18.07 4.32 -7.10
N SER A 180 16.96 5.02 -7.31
CA SER A 180 16.96 6.44 -7.63
C SER A 180 17.30 7.32 -6.43
N VAL A 181 17.05 6.82 -5.22
CA VAL A 181 17.34 7.49 -3.94
C VAL A 181 18.82 7.42 -3.62
N ALA A 182 19.47 6.29 -3.84
CA ALA A 182 20.91 6.10 -3.61
C ALA A 182 21.79 7.04 -4.46
N LYS A 183 21.27 7.56 -5.58
CA LYS A 183 21.96 8.52 -6.45
C LYS A 183 21.79 9.99 -6.04
N LYS A 184 20.77 10.32 -5.25
CA LYS A 184 20.51 11.71 -4.79
C LYS A 184 21.19 12.04 -3.44
N LEU A 185 21.68 11.02 -2.73
CA LEU A 185 22.36 11.17 -1.43
C LEU A 185 23.90 11.10 -1.55
N LYS A 186 24.45 11.09 -2.77
CA LYS A 186 25.88 11.25 -3.10
C LYS A 186 26.11 12.60 -3.78
#